data_0c6a544caa83a45941825d3af217872d
#
_entry.id   0c6a544caa83a45941825d3af217872d
#
_cell.length_a   1.000
_cell.length_b   1.000
_cell.length_c   1.000
_cell.angle_alpha   90.00
_cell.angle_beta   90.00
_cell.angle_gamma   90.00
#
_symmetry.space_group_name_H-M   'P 1'
#
loop_
_entity.id
_entity.type
_entity.pdbx_description
1 polymer ?
#
loop_
_entity_poly.entity_id
_entity_poly.type
_entity_poly.pdbx_seq_one_letter_code
_entity_poly.pdbx_strand_id
1 'polypeptide(L)'
;MNKTQDNLKAAFIGESEARNKYTFYADVARKEGYHYIAKIFEETAENEKYHALEEIKMLLGESSTRANLKEAVGGENYESEDMYPRYAKEAELEGNQAAAILFNQIAKIEKHHRDRFQVLLDMVNNEMVYKRDEPIKWKCSVCGYVYKGTVLIFRMNKPKSSDYFKEQSPFSD
;
A
#
# COMPACT_ATOMS: atom_id res chain seq x y z
N MET A 1 9.69 23.40 -9.66
CA MET A 1 9.68 23.22 -8.18
C MET A 1 10.77 24.10 -7.60
N ASN A 2 10.67 24.56 -6.37
CA ASN A 2 11.76 25.28 -5.72
C ASN A 2 12.73 24.25 -5.07
N LYS A 3 13.95 24.71 -4.76
CA LYS A 3 14.99 23.83 -4.22
C LYS A 3 14.58 23.08 -2.95
N THR A 4 13.74 23.67 -2.10
CA THR A 4 13.23 23.02 -0.89
C THR A 4 12.32 21.84 -1.24
N GLN A 5 11.43 21.97 -2.21
CA GLN A 5 10.57 20.88 -2.66
C GLN A 5 11.38 19.74 -3.30
N ASP A 6 12.42 20.07 -4.08
CA ASP A 6 13.31 19.06 -4.65
C ASP A 6 14.07 18.31 -3.53
N ASN A 7 14.54 19.02 -2.50
CA ASN A 7 15.21 18.43 -1.34
C ASN A 7 14.26 17.53 -0.54
N LEU A 8 13.03 17.98 -0.24
CA LEU A 8 12.03 17.16 0.47
C LEU A 8 11.70 15.89 -0.31
N LYS A 9 11.57 15.99 -1.64
CA LYS A 9 11.34 14.81 -2.48
C LYS A 9 12.52 13.84 -2.44
N ALA A 10 13.74 14.34 -2.51
CA ALA A 10 14.95 13.52 -2.43
C ALA A 10 15.10 12.85 -1.06
N ALA A 11 14.80 13.58 0.01
CA ALA A 11 14.81 13.06 1.38
C ALA A 11 13.76 11.96 1.54
N PHE A 12 12.50 12.19 1.14
CA PHE A 12 11.43 11.18 1.17
C PHE A 12 11.82 9.88 0.44
N ILE A 13 12.47 9.99 -0.72
CA ILE A 13 12.96 8.82 -1.46
C ILE A 13 14.05 8.09 -0.67
N GLY A 14 15.01 8.84 -0.11
CA GLY A 14 16.11 8.28 0.68
C GLY A 14 15.62 7.54 1.92
N GLU A 15 14.73 8.15 2.69
CA GLU A 15 14.17 7.54 3.91
C GLU A 15 13.29 6.32 3.59
N SER A 16 12.51 6.38 2.49
CA SER A 16 11.72 5.24 2.04
C SER A 16 12.60 4.06 1.61
N GLU A 17 13.73 4.33 0.94
CA GLU A 17 14.71 3.32 0.57
C GLU A 17 15.41 2.73 1.81
N ALA A 18 15.86 3.57 2.75
CA ALA A 18 16.51 3.19 4.00
C ALA A 18 15.59 2.29 4.83
N ARG A 19 14.32 2.67 4.99
CA ARG A 19 13.31 1.87 5.68
C ARG A 19 13.23 0.45 5.13
N ASN A 20 13.13 0.29 3.81
CA ASN A 20 13.04 -1.05 3.19
C ASN A 20 14.35 -1.82 3.36
N LYS A 21 15.50 -1.19 3.15
CA LYS A 21 16.82 -1.83 3.34
C LYS A 21 17.02 -2.33 4.78
N TYR A 22 16.67 -1.52 5.78
CA TYR A 22 16.83 -1.93 7.18
C TYR A 22 15.90 -3.09 7.55
N THR A 23 14.69 -3.15 6.99
CA THR A 23 13.82 -4.33 7.13
C THR A 23 14.49 -5.60 6.59
N PHE A 24 15.09 -5.52 5.40
CA PHE A 24 15.81 -6.66 4.81
C PHE A 24 17.08 -7.02 5.60
N TYR A 25 17.80 -6.04 6.13
CA TYR A 25 18.99 -6.27 6.98
C TYR A 25 18.62 -6.92 8.31
N ALA A 26 17.47 -6.56 8.88
CA ALA A 26 16.93 -7.22 10.07
C ALA A 26 16.66 -8.70 9.83
N ASP A 27 16.09 -9.05 8.67
CA ASP A 27 15.84 -10.45 8.30
C ASP A 27 17.13 -11.25 8.14
N VAL A 28 18.18 -10.66 7.56
CA VAL A 28 19.50 -11.29 7.44
C VAL A 28 20.12 -11.50 8.83
N ALA A 29 20.14 -10.46 9.67
CA ALA A 29 20.69 -10.55 11.01
C ALA A 29 19.97 -11.61 11.87
N ARG A 30 18.65 -11.74 11.71
CA ARG A 30 17.85 -12.76 12.41
C ARG A 30 18.21 -14.17 11.96
N LYS A 31 18.39 -14.38 10.65
CA LYS A 31 18.82 -15.68 10.09
C LYS A 31 20.23 -16.08 10.56
N GLU A 32 21.10 -15.10 10.79
CA GLU A 32 22.46 -15.30 11.31
C GLU A 32 22.51 -15.45 12.85
N GLY A 33 21.36 -15.31 13.54
CA GLY A 33 21.28 -15.42 15.00
C GLY A 33 21.57 -14.12 15.76
N TYR A 34 21.78 -12.99 15.09
CA TYR A 34 22.02 -11.68 15.69
C TYR A 34 20.71 -10.95 16.04
N HIS A 35 19.92 -11.54 16.92
CA HIS A 35 18.57 -11.04 17.25
C HIS A 35 18.54 -9.60 17.77
N TYR A 36 19.56 -9.19 18.53
CA TYR A 36 19.67 -7.80 19.02
C TYR A 36 19.93 -6.82 17.86
N ILE A 37 20.82 -7.17 16.93
CA ILE A 37 21.10 -6.34 15.76
C ILE A 37 19.87 -6.25 14.87
N ALA A 38 19.15 -7.36 14.65
CA ALA A 38 17.89 -7.38 13.91
C ALA A 38 16.87 -6.41 14.52
N LYS A 39 16.72 -6.41 15.85
CA LYS A 39 15.82 -5.49 16.55
C LYS A 39 16.21 -4.01 16.34
N ILE A 40 17.49 -3.68 16.36
CA ILE A 40 17.95 -2.29 16.11
C ILE A 40 17.63 -1.87 14.68
N PHE A 41 17.83 -2.75 13.69
CA PHE A 41 17.42 -2.47 12.31
C PHE A 41 15.92 -2.24 12.17
N GLU A 42 15.07 -3.03 12.84
CA GLU A 42 13.61 -2.86 12.85
C GLU A 42 13.19 -1.53 13.48
N GLU A 43 13.77 -1.18 14.63
CA GLU A 43 13.49 0.09 15.30
C GLU A 43 13.91 1.28 14.41
N THR A 44 15.07 1.19 13.76
CA THR A 44 15.55 2.23 12.84
C THR A 44 14.62 2.32 11.60
N ALA A 45 14.24 1.18 11.00
CA ALA A 45 13.31 1.18 9.87
C ALA A 45 11.97 1.85 10.20
N GLU A 46 11.47 1.70 11.43
CA GLU A 46 10.25 2.38 11.87
C GLU A 46 10.47 3.89 12.05
N ASN A 47 11.67 4.33 12.49
CA ASN A 47 12.02 5.75 12.57
C ASN A 47 12.06 6.38 11.17
N GLU A 48 12.69 5.74 10.19
CA GLU A 48 12.78 6.25 8.81
C GLU A 48 11.40 6.36 8.15
N LYS A 49 10.47 5.47 8.51
CA LYS A 49 9.07 5.60 8.08
C LYS A 49 8.43 6.90 8.58
N TYR A 50 8.74 7.32 9.82
CA TYR A 50 8.22 8.58 10.38
C TYR A 50 8.89 9.80 9.75
N HIS A 51 10.19 9.75 9.44
CA HIS A 51 10.86 10.81 8.68
C HIS A 51 10.20 10.99 7.31
N ALA A 52 10.05 9.91 6.55
CA ALA A 52 9.38 9.93 5.25
C ALA A 52 7.93 10.45 5.36
N LEU A 53 7.19 10.12 6.43
CA LEU A 53 5.83 10.61 6.66
C LEU A 53 5.79 12.14 6.82
N GLU A 54 6.71 12.72 7.57
CA GLU A 54 6.74 14.18 7.76
C GLU A 54 7.15 14.90 6.47
N GLU A 55 8.08 14.35 5.70
CA GLU A 55 8.52 14.89 4.43
C GLU A 55 7.40 14.87 3.37
N ILE A 56 6.67 13.75 3.25
CA ILE A 56 5.55 13.66 2.29
C ILE A 56 4.39 14.57 2.68
N LYS A 57 4.12 14.77 3.97
CA LYS A 57 3.13 15.75 4.43
C LYS A 57 3.53 17.18 4.04
N MET A 58 4.81 17.52 4.16
CA MET A 58 5.29 18.85 3.73
C MET A 58 5.22 19.03 2.22
N LEU A 59 5.34 17.96 1.44
CA LEU A 59 5.26 17.99 -0.04
C LEU A 59 3.82 18.09 -0.55
N LEU A 60 2.93 17.27 -0.01
CA LEU A 60 1.57 17.08 -0.55
C LEU A 60 0.49 17.67 0.36
N GLY A 61 0.80 18.01 1.61
CA GLY A 61 -0.17 18.38 2.63
C GLY A 61 -0.97 17.19 3.14
N GLU A 62 -2.06 17.47 3.86
CA GLU A 62 -2.99 16.44 4.28
C GLU A 62 -3.78 15.91 3.08
N SER A 63 -3.89 14.59 3.00
CA SER A 63 -4.59 13.91 1.92
C SER A 63 -5.83 13.18 2.43
N SER A 64 -6.75 12.85 1.53
CA SER A 64 -7.93 12.05 1.82
C SER A 64 -7.78 10.64 1.24
N THR A 65 -8.52 9.68 1.81
CA THR A 65 -8.56 8.30 1.27
C THR A 65 -8.87 8.27 -0.23
N ARG A 66 -9.81 9.11 -0.69
CA ARG A 66 -10.15 9.24 -2.11
C ARG A 66 -8.97 9.74 -2.94
N ALA A 67 -8.27 10.76 -2.48
CA ALA A 67 -7.09 11.30 -3.16
C ALA A 67 -5.96 10.27 -3.21
N ASN A 68 -5.71 9.58 -2.10
CA ASN A 68 -4.69 8.53 -2.01
C ASN A 68 -4.99 7.34 -2.93
N LEU A 69 -6.26 6.89 -2.99
CA LEU A 69 -6.66 5.83 -3.92
C LEU A 69 -6.49 6.25 -5.38
N LYS A 70 -6.82 7.50 -5.73
CA LYS A 70 -6.62 8.01 -7.08
C LYS A 70 -5.14 8.07 -7.46
N GLU A 71 -4.28 8.49 -6.53
CA GLU A 71 -2.83 8.51 -6.74
C GLU A 71 -2.28 7.10 -6.90
N ALA A 72 -2.68 6.16 -6.01
CA ALA A 72 -2.28 4.76 -6.10
C ALA A 72 -2.67 4.14 -7.46
N VAL A 73 -3.91 4.32 -7.91
CA VAL A 73 -4.34 3.86 -9.25
C VAL A 73 -3.44 4.44 -10.34
N GLY A 74 -3.09 5.72 -10.27
CA GLY A 74 -2.21 6.38 -11.25
C GLY A 74 -0.79 5.81 -11.23
N GLY A 75 -0.22 5.60 -10.05
CA GLY A 75 1.11 5.01 -9.85
C GLY A 75 1.20 3.59 -10.39
N GLU A 76 0.32 2.72 -9.92
CA GLU A 76 0.28 1.32 -10.36
C GLU A 76 0.02 1.17 -11.87
N ASN A 77 -0.81 2.07 -12.43
CA ASN A 77 -1.03 2.09 -13.88
C ASN A 77 0.25 2.45 -14.64
N TYR A 78 0.99 3.46 -14.19
CA TYR A 78 2.27 3.84 -14.80
C TYR A 78 3.28 2.69 -14.69
N GLU A 79 3.37 2.05 -13.53
CA GLU A 79 4.28 0.94 -13.28
C GLU A 79 3.96 -0.28 -14.17
N SER A 80 2.68 -0.64 -14.27
CA SER A 80 2.23 -1.81 -15.03
C SER A 80 2.24 -1.63 -16.55
N GLU A 81 1.92 -0.44 -17.06
CA GLU A 81 1.72 -0.24 -18.49
C GLU A 81 2.92 0.46 -19.20
N ASP A 82 3.79 1.15 -18.44
CA ASP A 82 4.93 1.89 -19.01
C ASP A 82 6.27 1.45 -18.37
N MET A 83 6.44 1.66 -17.08
CA MET A 83 7.75 1.58 -16.41
C MET A 83 8.35 0.18 -16.49
N TYR A 84 7.67 -0.83 -15.93
CA TYR A 84 8.17 -2.20 -15.92
C TYR A 84 8.23 -2.86 -17.30
N PRO A 85 7.28 -2.68 -18.21
CA PRO A 85 7.42 -3.18 -19.58
C PRO A 85 8.63 -2.60 -20.33
N ARG A 86 8.91 -1.31 -20.13
CA ARG A 86 10.11 -0.67 -20.69
C ARG A 86 11.39 -1.23 -20.07
N TYR A 87 11.47 -1.37 -18.75
CA TYR A 87 12.62 -1.98 -18.08
C TYR A 87 12.86 -3.43 -18.48
N ALA A 88 11.79 -4.22 -18.67
CA ALA A 88 11.91 -5.58 -19.17
C ALA A 88 12.54 -5.62 -20.56
N LYS A 89 12.08 -4.76 -21.47
CA LYS A 89 12.63 -4.66 -22.82
C LYS A 89 14.10 -4.20 -22.82
N GLU A 90 14.44 -3.22 -22.00
CA GLU A 90 15.83 -2.75 -21.83
C GLU A 90 16.73 -3.90 -21.33
N ALA A 91 16.28 -4.65 -20.31
CA ALA A 91 17.00 -5.80 -19.78
C ALA A 91 17.20 -6.94 -20.82
N GLU A 92 16.20 -7.18 -21.68
CA GLU A 92 16.31 -8.12 -22.79
C GLU A 92 17.40 -7.70 -23.78
N LEU A 93 17.45 -6.41 -24.15
CA LEU A 93 18.45 -5.85 -25.05
C LEU A 93 19.87 -5.92 -24.46
N GLU A 94 20.01 -5.82 -23.14
CA GLU A 94 21.27 -5.98 -22.42
C GLU A 94 21.64 -7.47 -22.17
N GLY A 95 20.79 -8.42 -22.55
CA GLY A 95 20.99 -9.85 -22.31
C GLY A 95 20.72 -10.30 -20.89
N ASN A 96 20.14 -9.46 -20.05
CA ASN A 96 19.80 -9.79 -18.66
C ASN A 96 18.41 -10.42 -18.55
N GLN A 97 18.29 -11.69 -18.92
CA GLN A 97 17.03 -12.43 -18.90
C GLN A 97 16.38 -12.53 -17.52
N ALA A 98 17.20 -12.62 -16.45
CA ALA A 98 16.66 -12.70 -15.07
C ALA A 98 15.94 -11.41 -14.69
N ALA A 99 16.52 -10.25 -14.99
CA ALA A 99 15.87 -8.96 -14.75
C ALA A 99 14.63 -8.77 -15.64
N ALA A 100 14.69 -9.16 -16.91
CA ALA A 100 13.57 -9.08 -17.84
C ALA A 100 12.35 -9.89 -17.34
N ILE A 101 12.60 -11.13 -16.88
CA ILE A 101 11.55 -11.97 -16.29
C ILE A 101 10.96 -11.32 -15.04
N LEU A 102 11.81 -10.84 -14.13
CA LEU A 102 11.40 -10.17 -12.90
C LEU A 102 10.49 -8.97 -13.21
N PHE A 103 10.92 -8.06 -14.08
CA PHE A 103 10.14 -6.87 -14.44
C PHE A 103 8.80 -7.23 -15.09
N ASN A 104 8.76 -8.23 -15.97
CA ASN A 104 7.50 -8.70 -16.57
C ASN A 104 6.55 -9.34 -15.53
N GLN A 105 7.08 -9.99 -14.50
CA GLN A 105 6.26 -10.54 -13.41
C GLN A 105 5.70 -9.43 -12.53
N ILE A 106 6.54 -8.46 -12.15
CA ILE A 106 6.10 -7.31 -11.35
C ILE A 106 5.03 -6.52 -12.11
N ALA A 107 5.21 -6.21 -13.40
CA ALA A 107 4.20 -5.52 -14.20
C ALA A 107 2.80 -6.14 -14.09
N LYS A 108 2.71 -7.48 -14.05
CA LYS A 108 1.44 -8.19 -13.87
C LYS A 108 0.86 -8.01 -12.47
N ILE A 109 1.72 -7.96 -11.45
CA ILE A 109 1.31 -7.76 -10.06
C ILE A 109 0.77 -6.33 -9.89
N GLU A 110 1.48 -5.32 -10.42
CA GLU A 110 1.07 -3.91 -10.32
C GLU A 110 -0.25 -3.66 -11.08
N LYS A 111 -0.51 -4.40 -12.15
CA LYS A 111 -1.83 -4.39 -12.79
C LYS A 111 -2.94 -4.87 -11.84
N HIS A 112 -2.70 -5.92 -11.06
CA HIS A 112 -3.66 -6.38 -10.05
C HIS A 112 -3.85 -5.35 -8.93
N HIS A 113 -2.78 -4.69 -8.49
CA HIS A 113 -2.86 -3.62 -7.50
C HIS A 113 -3.70 -2.46 -8.04
N ARG A 114 -3.44 -2.00 -9.26
CA ARG A 114 -4.24 -0.96 -9.94
C ARG A 114 -5.72 -1.32 -9.97
N ASP A 115 -6.05 -2.51 -10.47
CA ASP A 115 -7.45 -2.94 -10.62
C ASP A 115 -8.13 -3.01 -9.25
N ARG A 116 -7.44 -3.49 -8.23
CA ARG A 116 -7.92 -3.52 -6.85
C ARG A 116 -8.15 -2.12 -6.28
N PHE A 117 -7.20 -1.20 -6.43
CA PHE A 117 -7.37 0.19 -5.98
C PHE A 117 -8.47 0.90 -6.75
N GLN A 118 -8.65 0.62 -8.04
CA GLN A 118 -9.76 1.17 -8.83
C GLN A 118 -11.11 0.76 -8.27
N VAL A 119 -11.32 -0.51 -7.95
CA VAL A 119 -12.55 -0.99 -7.31
C VAL A 119 -12.81 -0.26 -5.98
N LEU A 120 -11.78 -0.09 -5.15
CA LEU A 120 -11.91 0.63 -3.88
C LEU A 120 -12.23 2.13 -4.09
N LEU A 121 -11.62 2.75 -5.08
CA LEU A 121 -11.92 4.14 -5.45
C LEU A 121 -13.36 4.30 -5.90
N ASP A 122 -13.86 3.37 -6.71
CA ASP A 122 -15.26 3.36 -7.18
C ASP A 122 -16.23 3.16 -6.00
N MET A 123 -15.90 2.27 -5.05
CA MET A 123 -16.68 2.12 -3.82
C MET A 123 -16.75 3.42 -3.00
N VAL A 124 -15.64 4.15 -2.87
CA VAL A 124 -15.60 5.44 -2.16
C VAL A 124 -16.42 6.49 -2.91
N ASN A 125 -16.28 6.56 -4.23
CA ASN A 125 -16.98 7.53 -5.07
C ASN A 125 -18.50 7.33 -5.06
N ASN A 126 -18.95 6.08 -4.99
CA ASN A 126 -20.36 5.70 -5.02
C ASN A 126 -20.97 5.47 -3.62
N GLU A 127 -20.22 5.77 -2.55
CA GLU A 127 -20.64 5.55 -1.16
C GLU A 127 -20.98 4.09 -0.84
N MET A 128 -20.32 3.15 -1.54
CA MET A 128 -20.59 1.71 -1.44
C MET A 128 -19.64 0.97 -0.49
N VAL A 129 -18.73 1.65 0.22
CA VAL A 129 -17.76 1.01 1.14
C VAL A 129 -18.49 0.19 2.20
N TYR A 130 -19.59 0.72 2.75
CA TYR A 130 -20.40 0.10 3.79
C TYR A 130 -21.84 -0.20 3.35
N LYS A 131 -22.06 -0.23 2.02
CA LYS A 131 -23.37 -0.49 1.41
C LYS A 131 -23.20 -1.50 0.27
N ARG A 132 -24.21 -2.35 0.08
CA ARG A 132 -24.32 -3.28 -1.05
C ARG A 132 -25.75 -3.26 -1.58
N ASP A 133 -25.91 -3.57 -2.84
CA ASP A 133 -27.24 -3.66 -3.45
C ASP A 133 -28.00 -4.87 -2.90
N GLU A 134 -27.29 -5.97 -2.63
CA GLU A 134 -27.85 -7.19 -2.05
C GLU A 134 -27.34 -7.41 -0.62
N PRO A 135 -28.11 -8.09 0.26
CA PRO A 135 -27.69 -8.38 1.63
C PRO A 135 -26.49 -9.32 1.66
N ILE A 136 -25.36 -8.85 2.21
CA ILE A 136 -24.16 -9.64 2.45
C ILE A 136 -23.91 -9.89 3.94
N LYS A 137 -22.97 -10.75 4.26
CA LYS A 137 -22.50 -10.98 5.64
C LYS A 137 -21.40 -10.00 6.00
N TRP A 138 -21.62 -9.22 7.05
CA TRP A 138 -20.64 -8.35 7.68
C TRP A 138 -20.13 -8.97 8.94
N LYS A 139 -18.81 -9.14 9.10
CA LYS A 139 -18.21 -9.76 10.29
C LYS A 139 -17.41 -8.74 11.10
N CYS A 140 -17.71 -8.64 12.39
CA CYS A 140 -16.89 -7.86 13.31
C CYS A 140 -15.52 -8.52 13.51
N SER A 141 -14.42 -7.79 13.24
CA SER A 141 -13.06 -8.29 13.39
C SER A 141 -12.62 -8.45 14.86
N VAL A 142 -13.34 -7.84 15.80
CA VAL A 142 -13.04 -7.91 17.24
C VAL A 142 -13.76 -9.05 17.93
N CYS A 143 -15.10 -9.14 17.78
CA CYS A 143 -15.89 -10.14 18.51
C CYS A 143 -16.44 -11.27 17.64
N GLY A 144 -16.23 -11.23 16.31
CA GLY A 144 -16.70 -12.26 15.38
C GLY A 144 -18.20 -12.20 15.07
N TYR A 145 -18.94 -11.23 15.62
CA TYR A 145 -20.38 -11.10 15.34
C TYR A 145 -20.63 -10.94 13.85
N VAL A 146 -21.60 -11.71 13.32
CA VAL A 146 -21.99 -11.67 11.92
C VAL A 146 -23.37 -11.04 11.78
N TYR A 147 -23.47 -10.01 10.96
CA TYR A 147 -24.72 -9.36 10.58
C TYR A 147 -24.95 -9.54 9.08
N LYS A 148 -26.20 -9.82 8.67
CA LYS A 148 -26.58 -9.89 7.24
C LYS A 148 -27.47 -8.71 6.89
N GLY A 149 -27.05 -7.91 5.90
CA GLY A 149 -27.82 -6.73 5.44
C GLY A 149 -27.14 -6.00 4.30
N THR A 150 -27.87 -5.08 3.68
CA THR A 150 -27.39 -4.23 2.57
C THR A 150 -26.57 -3.04 3.05
N VAL A 151 -26.74 -2.61 4.29
CA VAL A 151 -26.03 -1.49 4.89
C VAL A 151 -25.47 -1.92 6.22
N LEU A 152 -24.22 -1.59 6.48
CA LEU A 152 -23.63 -1.79 7.78
C LEU A 152 -24.18 -0.73 8.74
N ILE A 153 -25.13 -1.11 9.59
CA ILE A 153 -25.73 -0.23 10.58
C ILE A 153 -24.86 -0.22 11.83
N PHE A 154 -24.18 0.90 12.08
CA PHE A 154 -23.42 1.13 13.31
C PHE A 154 -24.37 1.37 14.48
N ARG A 155 -24.85 0.31 15.12
CA ARG A 155 -25.57 0.40 16.40
C ARG A 155 -24.63 0.06 17.56
N MET A 156 -23.59 0.86 17.75
CA MET A 156 -22.91 0.95 19.04
C MET A 156 -22.62 2.42 19.35
N ASN A 157 -23.01 2.87 20.53
CA ASN A 157 -22.87 4.24 21.06
C ASN A 157 -21.39 4.67 21.25
N LYS A 158 -20.50 4.38 20.29
CA LYS A 158 -19.12 4.85 20.31
C LYS A 158 -18.70 5.35 18.92
N PRO A 159 -18.04 6.52 18.83
CA PRO A 159 -17.78 7.25 17.59
C PRO A 159 -16.69 6.67 16.66
N LYS A 160 -16.26 5.43 16.82
CA LYS A 160 -15.23 4.77 16.00
C LYS A 160 -15.52 3.29 15.70
N SER A 161 -16.79 2.91 15.55
CA SER A 161 -17.16 1.51 15.31
C SER A 161 -16.91 1.02 13.86
N SER A 162 -16.57 1.91 12.93
CA SER A 162 -16.21 1.56 11.55
C SER A 162 -14.93 0.70 11.45
N ASP A 163 -14.03 0.81 12.43
CA ASP A 163 -12.74 0.10 12.43
C ASP A 163 -12.86 -1.41 12.66
N TYR A 164 -14.04 -1.88 13.10
CA TYR A 164 -14.22 -3.26 13.59
C TYR A 164 -14.95 -4.19 12.62
N PHE A 165 -15.60 -3.68 11.60
CA PHE A 165 -16.30 -4.53 10.65
C PHE A 165 -15.50 -4.65 9.35
N LYS A 166 -15.10 -5.87 9.03
CA LYS A 166 -14.59 -6.23 7.72
C LYS A 166 -15.69 -6.93 6.95
N GLU A 167 -15.86 -6.53 5.70
CA GLU A 167 -16.51 -7.37 4.72
C GLU A 167 -15.76 -8.71 4.65
N GLN A 168 -16.49 -9.81 4.55
CA GLN A 168 -15.85 -11.04 4.10
C GLN A 168 -15.43 -10.77 2.67
N SER A 169 -14.11 -10.56 2.48
CA SER A 169 -13.52 -10.09 1.22
C SER A 169 -14.05 -10.88 0.04
N PRO A 170 -14.50 -10.23 -1.04
CA PRO A 170 -14.74 -10.93 -2.31
C PRO A 170 -13.45 -11.43 -2.96
N PHE A 171 -12.28 -11.16 -2.37
CA PHE A 171 -10.94 -11.52 -2.83
C PHE A 171 -10.26 -12.60 -1.97
N SER A 172 -10.99 -13.26 -1.04
CA SER A 172 -10.47 -14.40 -0.30
C SER A 172 -10.82 -15.69 -1.05
N ASP A 173 -9.93 -16.14 -1.89
CA ASP A 173 -9.73 -17.55 -2.21
C ASP A 173 -8.60 -18.11 -1.35
#